data_08abbe2ce9afb6a7c1201f0278bad53f
#
_entry.id   08abbe2ce9afb6a7c1201f0278bad53f
#
_cell.length_a   1.000
_cell.length_b   1.000
_cell.length_c   1.000
_cell.angle_alpha   90.00
_cell.angle_beta   90.00
_cell.angle_gamma   90.00
#
_symmetry.space_group_name_H-M   'P 1'
#
loop_
_entity.id
_entity.type
_entity.pdbx_description
1 polymer ?
#
loop_
_entity_poly.entity_id
_entity_poly.type
_entity_poly.pdbx_seq_one_letter_code
_entity_poly.pdbx_strand_id
1 'polypeptide(L)'
;MVQDILDEYLLEGGRDEFWMLSTIENEYQRGTHSAYTNLAQQSAYYAEQTAFVTLLSRPAYLNQIKQAFLLTFSDWKGLTEAAKADLCHVLASAIARGINPRETAQIISKRLDVSMSKAKALAQTEQLGGYRQSIWNETEWTTERLGLRVGLLHMSAKLITSRLTHVYWDGRIRTVGEVRNWYEEGGNAFNCHCSQIPILLNEKGEPFNKFVIEKLSKEREEWLKERAKTDE
;
A
#
# COMPACT_ATOMS: atom_id res chain seq x y z
N MET A 1 -14.94 -12.63 -16.98
CA MET A 1 -13.56 -12.27 -17.45
C MET A 1 -12.53 -12.30 -16.34
N VAL A 2 -12.56 -11.45 -15.29
CA VAL A 2 -11.58 -11.54 -14.18
C VAL A 2 -11.83 -12.78 -13.32
N GLN A 3 -13.08 -13.11 -13.03
CA GLN A 3 -13.45 -14.33 -12.31
C GLN A 3 -13.05 -15.59 -13.10
N ASP A 4 -13.26 -15.58 -14.42
CA ASP A 4 -12.94 -16.70 -15.29
C ASP A 4 -11.42 -16.95 -15.36
N ILE A 5 -10.62 -15.86 -15.41
CA ILE A 5 -9.14 -15.94 -15.36
C ILE A 5 -8.66 -16.46 -14.00
N LEU A 6 -9.30 -16.03 -12.89
CA LEU A 6 -8.98 -16.54 -11.56
C LEU A 6 -9.39 -17.99 -11.37
N ASP A 7 -10.55 -18.37 -11.88
CA ASP A 7 -11.04 -19.74 -11.80
C ASP A 7 -10.20 -20.69 -12.69
N GLU A 8 -9.78 -20.22 -13.87
CA GLU A 8 -8.87 -20.93 -14.77
C GLU A 8 -7.48 -21.10 -14.13
N TYR A 9 -6.92 -20.03 -13.54
CA TYR A 9 -5.63 -20.06 -12.87
C TYR A 9 -5.63 -20.91 -11.59
N LEU A 10 -6.71 -20.86 -10.81
CA LEU A 10 -6.90 -21.68 -9.61
C LEU A 10 -7.15 -23.16 -9.95
N LEU A 11 -7.73 -23.45 -11.12
CA LEU A 11 -7.96 -24.82 -11.61
C LEU A 11 -6.69 -25.44 -12.22
N GLU A 12 -5.84 -24.62 -12.88
CA GLU A 12 -4.59 -25.11 -13.49
C GLU A 12 -3.43 -25.23 -12.49
N GLY A 13 -3.38 -24.42 -11.44
CA GLY A 13 -2.26 -24.34 -10.49
C GLY A 13 -2.36 -25.22 -9.23
N GLY A 14 -3.52 -25.80 -8.96
CA GLY A 14 -3.71 -26.65 -7.77
C GLY A 14 -3.81 -25.88 -6.44
N ARG A 15 -4.09 -26.62 -5.35
CA ARG A 15 -4.37 -26.12 -3.99
C ARG A 15 -3.24 -25.27 -3.35
N ASP A 16 -2.04 -25.30 -3.90
CA ASP A 16 -0.87 -24.62 -3.33
C ASP A 16 -0.85 -23.09 -3.58
N GLU A 17 -1.63 -22.58 -4.54
CA GLU A 17 -1.76 -21.14 -4.80
C GLU A 17 -2.82 -20.45 -3.94
N PHE A 18 -3.70 -21.19 -3.30
CA PHE A 18 -4.76 -20.66 -2.42
C PHE A 18 -4.22 -19.91 -1.19
N TRP A 19 -3.03 -20.25 -0.73
CA TRP A 19 -2.37 -19.61 0.41
C TRP A 19 -1.94 -18.16 0.13
N MET A 20 -1.69 -17.79 -1.13
CA MET A 20 -1.28 -16.44 -1.50
C MET A 20 -2.43 -15.43 -1.40
N LEU A 21 -3.67 -15.87 -1.64
CA LEU A 21 -4.86 -15.05 -1.40
C LEU A 21 -4.95 -14.61 0.06
N SER A 22 -4.72 -15.51 1.00
CA SER A 22 -4.77 -15.20 2.44
C SER A 22 -3.73 -14.17 2.88
N THR A 23 -2.68 -14.07 2.16
CA THR A 23 -1.52 -13.21 2.37
C THR A 23 -1.76 -11.78 1.94
N ILE A 24 -2.18 -11.61 0.70
CA ILE A 24 -2.60 -10.31 0.16
C ILE A 24 -3.81 -9.81 0.96
N GLU A 25 -4.70 -10.72 1.35
CA GLU A 25 -5.83 -10.44 2.22
C GLU A 25 -5.38 -9.82 3.56
N ASN A 26 -4.38 -10.37 4.22
CA ASN A 26 -3.91 -9.83 5.50
C ASN A 26 -3.34 -8.41 5.41
N GLU A 27 -2.48 -8.12 4.43
CA GLU A 27 -1.95 -6.75 4.25
C GLU A 27 -3.05 -5.79 3.76
N TYR A 28 -3.91 -6.27 2.89
CA TYR A 28 -5.07 -5.52 2.45
C TYR A 28 -6.00 -5.21 3.63
N GLN A 29 -6.25 -6.18 4.51
CA GLN A 29 -7.04 -6.02 5.72
C GLN A 29 -6.41 -5.03 6.70
N ARG A 30 -5.10 -5.07 6.89
CA ARG A 30 -4.36 -4.11 7.73
C ARG A 30 -4.48 -2.68 7.20
N GLY A 31 -4.32 -2.47 5.91
CA GLY A 31 -4.48 -1.16 5.28
C GLY A 31 -5.93 -0.66 5.37
N THR A 32 -6.89 -1.55 5.14
CA THR A 32 -8.33 -1.24 5.30
C THR A 32 -8.66 -0.86 6.74
N HIS A 33 -8.12 -1.59 7.73
CA HIS A 33 -8.30 -1.26 9.15
C HIS A 33 -7.69 0.11 9.49
N SER A 34 -6.52 0.42 8.94
CA SER A 34 -5.89 1.73 9.11
C SER A 34 -6.75 2.85 8.52
N ALA A 35 -7.25 2.68 7.31
CA ALA A 35 -8.14 3.65 6.66
C ALA A 35 -9.44 3.82 7.44
N TYR A 36 -10.08 2.72 7.83
CA TYR A 36 -11.29 2.73 8.65
C TYR A 36 -11.09 3.50 9.94
N THR A 37 -10.04 3.18 10.71
CA THR A 37 -9.76 3.83 11.99
C THR A 37 -9.56 5.33 11.81
N ASN A 38 -8.80 5.74 10.80
CA ASN A 38 -8.59 7.15 10.49
C ASN A 38 -9.89 7.88 10.12
N LEU A 39 -10.70 7.29 9.26
CA LEU A 39 -11.96 7.91 8.81
C LEU A 39 -13.00 7.95 9.93
N ALA A 40 -13.13 6.88 10.73
CA ALA A 40 -14.04 6.81 11.86
C ALA A 40 -13.70 7.82 12.97
N GLN A 41 -12.42 8.09 13.19
CA GLN A 41 -11.99 9.14 14.12
C GLN A 41 -12.30 10.56 13.61
N GLN A 42 -12.39 10.76 12.31
CA GLN A 42 -12.66 12.05 11.69
C GLN A 42 -14.14 12.31 11.41
N SER A 43 -14.97 11.25 11.32
CA SER A 43 -16.38 11.34 10.95
C SER A 43 -17.23 10.33 11.71
N ALA A 44 -18.10 10.84 12.59
CA ALA A 44 -19.14 10.03 13.23
C ALA A 44 -20.08 9.41 12.18
N TYR A 45 -20.45 10.17 11.14
CA TYR A 45 -21.27 9.67 10.05
C TYR A 45 -20.63 8.46 9.35
N TYR A 46 -19.32 8.52 9.04
CA TYR A 46 -18.62 7.36 8.49
C TYR A 46 -18.67 6.16 9.42
N ALA A 47 -18.40 6.36 10.71
CA ALA A 47 -18.41 5.30 11.72
C ALA A 47 -19.78 4.63 11.86
N GLU A 48 -20.87 5.41 11.76
CA GLU A 48 -22.24 4.90 11.81
C GLU A 48 -22.63 4.09 10.56
N GLN A 49 -22.17 4.54 9.37
CA GLN A 49 -22.47 3.88 8.10
C GLN A 49 -21.61 2.66 7.82
N THR A 50 -20.50 2.50 8.55
CA THR A 50 -19.48 1.50 8.23
C THR A 50 -19.04 0.75 9.48
N ALA A 51 -19.53 -0.49 9.66
CA ALA A 51 -18.92 -1.39 10.62
C ALA A 51 -17.74 -2.12 9.98
N PHE A 52 -16.58 -2.19 10.67
CA PHE A 52 -15.39 -2.82 10.13
C PHE A 52 -15.62 -4.26 9.65
N VAL A 53 -16.36 -5.06 10.42
CA VAL A 53 -16.70 -6.45 10.05
C VAL A 53 -17.51 -6.50 8.75
N THR A 54 -18.46 -5.58 8.58
CA THR A 54 -19.29 -5.48 7.37
C THR A 54 -18.44 -5.05 6.17
N LEU A 55 -17.44 -4.20 6.39
CA LEU A 55 -16.52 -3.75 5.36
C LEU A 55 -15.73 -4.91 4.75
N LEU A 56 -15.21 -5.80 5.57
CA LEU A 56 -14.43 -6.97 5.12
C LEU A 56 -15.26 -8.00 4.34
N SER A 57 -16.58 -8.00 4.51
CA SER A 57 -17.49 -8.90 3.79
C SER A 57 -18.08 -8.31 2.50
N ARG A 58 -17.74 -7.06 2.15
CA ARG A 58 -18.25 -6.43 0.93
C ARG A 58 -17.71 -7.11 -0.33
N PRO A 59 -18.55 -7.38 -1.35
CA PRO A 59 -18.08 -7.93 -2.62
C PRO A 59 -17.00 -7.07 -3.27
N ALA A 60 -17.10 -5.74 -3.14
CA ALA A 60 -16.07 -4.81 -3.63
C ALA A 60 -14.71 -5.06 -2.97
N TYR A 61 -14.67 -5.27 -1.66
CA TYR A 61 -13.45 -5.59 -0.92
C TYR A 61 -12.79 -6.89 -1.42
N LEU A 62 -13.57 -7.95 -1.57
CA LEU A 62 -13.07 -9.24 -2.07
C LEU A 62 -12.54 -9.13 -3.51
N ASN A 63 -13.23 -8.38 -4.38
CA ASN A 63 -12.77 -8.15 -5.75
C ASN A 63 -11.46 -7.35 -5.81
N GLN A 64 -11.30 -6.39 -4.91
CA GLN A 64 -10.09 -5.57 -4.81
C GLN A 64 -8.88 -6.39 -4.33
N ILE A 65 -9.07 -7.33 -3.40
CA ILE A 65 -8.02 -8.28 -3.01
C ILE A 65 -7.58 -9.12 -4.20
N LYS A 66 -8.53 -9.63 -4.98
CA LYS A 66 -8.24 -10.39 -6.21
C LYS A 66 -7.47 -9.57 -7.24
N GLN A 67 -7.80 -8.30 -7.42
CA GLN A 67 -7.07 -7.39 -8.31
C GLN A 67 -5.65 -7.11 -7.81
N ALA A 68 -5.47 -6.86 -6.52
CA ALA A 68 -4.15 -6.66 -5.92
C ALA A 68 -3.26 -7.89 -6.13
N PHE A 69 -3.81 -9.09 -6.00
CA PHE A 69 -3.16 -10.33 -6.29
C PHE A 69 -2.67 -10.43 -7.75
N LEU A 70 -3.53 -10.12 -8.71
CA LEU A 70 -3.17 -10.17 -10.14
C LEU A 70 -2.08 -9.16 -10.50
N LEU A 71 -2.07 -7.97 -9.90
CA LEU A 71 -1.07 -6.92 -10.14
C LEU A 71 0.31 -7.34 -9.62
N THR A 72 0.36 -8.00 -8.45
CA THR A 72 1.59 -8.49 -7.85
C THR A 72 2.35 -9.45 -8.79
N PHE A 73 1.65 -10.27 -9.56
CA PHE A 73 2.27 -11.19 -10.53
C PHE A 73 2.80 -10.51 -11.79
N SER A 74 2.15 -9.44 -12.26
CA SER A 74 2.52 -8.79 -13.51
C SER A 74 3.88 -8.08 -13.44
N ASP A 75 4.30 -7.66 -12.24
CA ASP A 75 5.50 -6.85 -12.04
C ASP A 75 6.80 -7.67 -11.89
N TRP A 76 6.70 -9.00 -11.80
CA TRP A 76 7.87 -9.87 -11.61
C TRP A 76 8.53 -10.30 -12.93
N LYS A 77 8.71 -9.35 -13.82
CA LYS A 77 9.41 -9.57 -15.09
C LYS A 77 10.85 -10.02 -14.86
N GLY A 78 11.25 -11.10 -15.54
CA GLY A 78 12.62 -11.63 -15.49
C GLY A 78 12.89 -12.69 -14.41
N LEU A 79 11.88 -13.11 -13.65
CA LEU A 79 11.96 -14.30 -12.82
C LEU A 79 11.40 -15.52 -13.57
N THR A 80 11.97 -16.70 -13.33
CA THR A 80 11.39 -17.96 -13.79
C THR A 80 10.10 -18.26 -13.04
N GLU A 81 9.21 -19.05 -13.59
CA GLU A 81 7.94 -19.41 -12.91
C GLU A 81 8.18 -20.10 -11.55
N ALA A 82 9.20 -20.97 -11.47
CA ALA A 82 9.60 -21.56 -10.19
C ALA A 82 10.07 -20.52 -9.16
N ALA A 83 10.85 -19.51 -9.59
CA ALA A 83 11.29 -18.44 -8.71
C ALA A 83 10.14 -17.52 -8.29
N LYS A 84 9.16 -17.31 -9.17
CA LYS A 84 7.93 -16.56 -8.83
C LYS A 84 7.12 -17.31 -7.78
N ALA A 85 6.87 -18.60 -7.97
CA ALA A 85 6.14 -19.44 -7.01
C ALA A 85 6.84 -19.45 -5.63
N ASP A 86 8.17 -19.56 -5.60
CA ASP A 86 8.93 -19.57 -4.35
C ASP A 86 8.94 -18.18 -3.65
N LEU A 87 9.04 -17.10 -4.42
CA LEU A 87 8.91 -15.74 -3.90
C LEU A 87 7.53 -15.50 -3.29
N CYS A 88 6.48 -15.95 -3.98
CA CYS A 88 5.13 -15.91 -3.48
C CYS A 88 5.01 -16.64 -2.14
N HIS A 89 5.51 -17.86 -2.06
CA HIS A 89 5.46 -18.64 -0.83
C HIS A 89 6.18 -17.94 0.33
N VAL A 90 7.31 -17.31 0.10
CA VAL A 90 8.06 -16.57 1.12
C VAL A 90 7.29 -15.36 1.60
N LEU A 91 6.79 -14.55 0.66
CA LEU A 91 6.02 -13.33 0.99
C LEU A 91 4.77 -13.67 1.80
N ALA A 92 4.06 -14.69 1.39
CA ALA A 92 2.89 -15.18 2.08
C ALA A 92 3.15 -15.60 3.52
N SER A 93 4.08 -16.49 3.69
CA SER A 93 4.46 -16.95 5.02
C SER A 93 4.90 -15.78 5.90
N ALA A 94 5.63 -14.82 5.33
CA ALA A 94 6.08 -13.64 6.04
C ALA A 94 4.91 -12.78 6.52
N ILE A 95 3.94 -12.53 5.64
CA ILE A 95 2.80 -11.68 5.97
C ILE A 95 1.85 -12.39 6.95
N ALA A 96 1.49 -13.66 6.70
CA ALA A 96 0.64 -14.43 7.58
C ALA A 96 1.20 -14.55 9.02
N ARG A 97 2.52 -14.51 9.17
CA ARG A 97 3.21 -14.59 10.46
C ARG A 97 3.61 -13.21 11.03
N GLY A 98 3.29 -12.12 10.33
CA GLY A 98 3.67 -10.77 10.72
C GLY A 98 5.18 -10.51 10.71
N ILE A 99 5.93 -11.23 9.85
CA ILE A 99 7.37 -11.08 9.72
C ILE A 99 7.67 -9.73 9.07
N ASN A 100 8.61 -8.99 9.63
CA ASN A 100 8.95 -7.68 9.09
C ASN A 100 9.69 -7.76 7.73
N PRO A 101 9.66 -6.70 6.89
CA PRO A 101 10.29 -6.72 5.58
C PRO A 101 11.78 -7.06 5.57
N ARG A 102 12.51 -6.73 6.63
CA ARG A 102 13.94 -7.02 6.73
C ARG A 102 14.20 -8.52 6.88
N GLU A 103 13.42 -9.18 7.71
CA GLU A 103 13.50 -10.62 7.92
C GLU A 103 12.98 -11.38 6.69
N THR A 104 11.88 -10.92 6.10
CA THR A 104 11.37 -11.42 4.82
C THR A 104 12.43 -11.36 3.73
N ALA A 105 13.17 -10.25 3.64
CA ALA A 105 14.26 -10.09 2.68
C ALA A 105 15.40 -11.11 2.90
N GLN A 106 15.72 -11.49 4.15
CA GLN A 106 16.70 -12.53 4.43
C GLN A 106 16.26 -13.90 3.89
N ILE A 107 14.98 -14.22 4.05
CA ILE A 107 14.40 -15.47 3.55
C ILE A 107 14.42 -15.48 2.01
N ILE A 108 13.98 -14.39 1.36
CA ILE A 108 14.00 -14.23 -0.10
C ILE A 108 15.41 -14.39 -0.65
N SER A 109 16.39 -13.67 -0.08
CA SER A 109 17.77 -13.71 -0.52
C SER A 109 18.34 -15.12 -0.49
N LYS A 110 18.06 -15.86 0.58
CA LYS A 110 18.57 -17.22 0.77
C LYS A 110 17.90 -18.24 -0.14
N ARG A 111 16.58 -18.13 -0.37
CA ARG A 111 15.81 -19.09 -1.15
C ARG A 111 15.94 -18.89 -2.65
N LEU A 112 15.96 -17.65 -3.11
CA LEU A 112 16.02 -17.31 -4.54
C LEU A 112 17.43 -17.06 -5.05
N ASP A 113 18.44 -17.20 -4.19
CA ASP A 113 19.85 -16.88 -4.51
C ASP A 113 20.00 -15.49 -5.15
N VAL A 114 19.25 -14.53 -4.63
CA VAL A 114 19.33 -13.12 -5.05
C VAL A 114 20.08 -12.30 -4.01
N SER A 115 20.68 -11.18 -4.45
CA SER A 115 21.36 -10.30 -3.51
C SER A 115 20.39 -9.81 -2.42
N MET A 116 20.92 -9.61 -1.21
CA MET A 116 20.12 -9.09 -0.08
C MET A 116 19.48 -7.73 -0.41
N SER A 117 20.14 -6.91 -1.21
CA SER A 117 19.60 -5.62 -1.67
C SER A 117 18.35 -5.80 -2.53
N LYS A 118 18.41 -6.72 -3.50
CA LYS A 118 17.25 -7.05 -4.37
C LYS A 118 16.11 -7.66 -3.56
N ALA A 119 16.42 -8.57 -2.64
CA ALA A 119 15.43 -9.20 -1.76
C ALA A 119 14.71 -8.19 -0.86
N LYS A 120 15.45 -7.22 -0.30
CA LYS A 120 14.85 -6.13 0.50
C LYS A 120 13.91 -5.27 -0.34
N ALA A 121 14.33 -4.90 -1.55
CA ALA A 121 13.52 -4.09 -2.43
C ALA A 121 12.20 -4.79 -2.82
N LEU A 122 12.27 -6.09 -3.13
CA LEU A 122 11.08 -6.91 -3.43
C LEU A 122 10.14 -6.98 -2.22
N ALA A 123 10.64 -7.40 -1.05
CA ALA A 123 9.82 -7.51 0.15
C ALA A 123 9.13 -6.19 0.51
N GLN A 124 9.87 -5.08 0.44
CA GLN A 124 9.35 -3.75 0.74
C GLN A 124 8.29 -3.31 -0.26
N THR A 125 8.51 -3.55 -1.55
CA THR A 125 7.58 -3.15 -2.62
C THR A 125 6.25 -3.87 -2.48
N GLU A 126 6.29 -5.21 -2.35
CA GLU A 126 5.10 -6.05 -2.33
C GLU A 126 4.27 -5.86 -1.05
N GLN A 127 4.92 -5.90 0.11
CA GLN A 127 4.21 -5.76 1.38
C GLN A 127 3.54 -4.39 1.54
N LEU A 128 4.21 -3.30 1.17
CA LEU A 128 3.59 -1.97 1.23
C LEU A 128 2.66 -1.68 0.05
N GLY A 129 2.81 -2.35 -1.06
CA GLY A 129 1.92 -2.23 -2.21
C GLY A 129 0.47 -2.57 -1.84
N GLY A 130 0.25 -3.76 -1.31
CA GLY A 130 -1.06 -4.22 -0.86
C GLY A 130 -1.67 -3.33 0.23
N TYR A 131 -0.87 -2.95 1.22
CA TYR A 131 -1.28 -2.03 2.29
C TYR A 131 -1.77 -0.67 1.75
N ARG A 132 -1.02 -0.05 0.83
CA ARG A 132 -1.39 1.24 0.22
C ARG A 132 -2.65 1.13 -0.62
N GLN A 133 -2.73 0.08 -1.44
CA GLN A 133 -3.87 -0.14 -2.33
C GLN A 133 -5.19 -0.22 -1.56
N SER A 134 -5.20 -0.87 -0.40
CA SER A 134 -6.40 -0.97 0.43
C SER A 134 -6.84 0.38 1.00
N ILE A 135 -5.88 1.23 1.40
CA ILE A 135 -6.18 2.59 1.86
C ILE A 135 -6.79 3.43 0.74
N TRP A 136 -6.23 3.35 -0.47
CA TRP A 136 -6.74 4.09 -1.62
C TRP A 136 -8.15 3.65 -1.99
N ASN A 137 -8.40 2.36 -1.99
CA ASN A 137 -9.72 1.79 -2.33
C ASN A 137 -10.79 2.18 -1.30
N GLU A 138 -10.47 2.16 0.00
CA GLU A 138 -11.42 2.60 1.03
C GLU A 138 -11.68 4.11 0.96
N THR A 139 -10.67 4.90 0.64
CA THR A 139 -10.81 6.35 0.41
C THR A 139 -11.74 6.65 -0.76
N GLU A 140 -11.55 5.96 -1.87
CA GLU A 140 -12.36 6.09 -3.08
C GLU A 140 -13.81 5.66 -2.81
N TRP A 141 -13.99 4.49 -2.19
CA TRP A 141 -15.31 4.00 -1.78
C TRP A 141 -16.05 5.00 -0.87
N THR A 142 -15.36 5.56 0.11
CA THR A 142 -15.92 6.56 1.03
C THR A 142 -16.39 7.80 0.29
N THR A 143 -15.63 8.25 -0.69
CA THR A 143 -16.00 9.40 -1.51
C THR A 143 -17.20 9.09 -2.41
N GLU A 144 -17.19 7.95 -3.09
CA GLU A 144 -18.22 7.58 -4.04
C GLU A 144 -19.56 7.18 -3.40
N ARG A 145 -19.50 6.46 -2.27
CA ARG A 145 -20.71 5.86 -1.66
C ARG A 145 -21.30 6.69 -0.54
N LEU A 146 -20.48 7.38 0.21
CA LEU A 146 -20.93 8.21 1.34
C LEU A 146 -20.97 9.69 0.99
N GLY A 147 -20.44 10.10 -0.16
CA GLY A 147 -20.39 11.49 -0.59
C GLY A 147 -19.46 12.36 0.26
N LEU A 148 -18.60 11.75 1.07
CA LEU A 148 -17.62 12.46 1.87
C LEU A 148 -16.45 12.90 1.00
N ARG A 149 -15.98 14.13 1.18
CA ARG A 149 -14.78 14.60 0.51
C ARG A 149 -13.56 14.13 1.28
N VAL A 150 -12.81 13.21 0.68
CA VAL A 150 -11.61 12.63 1.27
C VAL A 150 -10.44 12.80 0.33
N GLY A 151 -9.31 13.25 0.87
CA GLY A 151 -8.03 13.24 0.19
C GLY A 151 -7.06 12.27 0.86
N LEU A 152 -5.95 12.00 0.22
CA LEU A 152 -4.84 11.21 0.74
C LEU A 152 -3.70 12.13 1.16
N LEU A 153 -3.42 12.22 2.46
CA LEU A 153 -2.25 12.91 2.98
C LEU A 153 -1.03 12.01 2.81
N HIS A 154 -0.09 12.43 2.00
CA HIS A 154 1.15 11.68 1.75
C HIS A 154 2.13 11.85 2.91
N MET A 155 2.69 10.74 3.36
CA MET A 155 3.68 10.66 4.43
C MET A 155 4.95 9.99 3.91
N SER A 156 6.03 10.75 3.81
CA SER A 156 7.35 10.22 3.49
C SER A 156 8.04 9.70 4.75
N ALA A 157 8.77 8.61 4.62
CA ALA A 157 9.58 8.10 5.73
C ALA A 157 10.78 8.99 6.08
N LYS A 158 11.14 9.94 5.21
CA LYS A 158 12.27 10.88 5.41
C LYS A 158 13.57 10.20 5.84
N LEU A 159 13.83 9.00 5.30
CA LEU A 159 15.10 8.30 5.50
C LEU A 159 16.22 9.05 4.76
N ILE A 160 17.47 8.83 5.17
CA ILE A 160 18.64 9.38 4.47
C ILE A 160 18.68 8.95 2.98
N THR A 161 18.13 7.79 2.66
CA THR A 161 18.01 7.24 1.31
C THR A 161 16.72 7.62 0.60
N SER A 162 15.85 8.43 1.21
CA SER A 162 14.58 8.83 0.59
C SER A 162 14.84 9.67 -0.66
N ARG A 163 14.09 9.36 -1.72
CA ARG A 163 14.14 10.14 -2.97
C ARG A 163 13.54 11.53 -2.74
N LEU A 164 14.18 12.56 -3.26
CA LEU A 164 13.72 13.95 -3.11
C LEU A 164 12.28 14.13 -3.59
N THR A 165 11.89 13.52 -4.69
CA THR A 165 10.52 13.54 -5.22
C THR A 165 9.50 13.02 -4.20
N HIS A 166 9.83 11.99 -3.44
CA HIS A 166 8.99 11.43 -2.39
C HIS A 166 8.87 12.35 -1.17
N VAL A 167 9.97 12.98 -0.80
CA VAL A 167 9.98 13.96 0.31
C VAL A 167 9.23 15.23 -0.07
N TYR A 168 9.30 15.68 -1.32
CA TYR A 168 8.50 16.82 -1.77
C TYR A 168 6.99 16.59 -1.71
N TRP A 169 6.54 15.34 -1.74
CA TRP A 169 5.14 14.99 -1.55
C TRP A 169 4.70 14.95 -0.08
N ASP A 170 5.64 14.87 0.86
CA ASP A 170 5.35 14.79 2.29
C ASP A 170 4.49 15.97 2.79
N GLY A 171 3.44 15.67 3.54
CA GLY A 171 2.48 16.66 4.03
C GLY A 171 1.55 17.25 2.97
N ARG A 172 1.53 16.72 1.74
CA ARG A 172 0.61 17.16 0.69
C ARG A 172 -0.59 16.24 0.59
N ILE A 173 -1.76 16.85 0.41
CA ILE A 173 -3.01 16.12 0.16
C ILE A 173 -3.16 15.94 -1.35
N ARG A 174 -3.52 14.75 -1.76
CA ARG A 174 -3.73 14.35 -3.15
C ARG A 174 -5.01 13.54 -3.28
N THR A 175 -5.57 13.50 -4.49
CA THR A 175 -6.64 12.58 -4.84
C THR A 175 -6.09 11.16 -4.98
N VAL A 176 -6.98 10.17 -4.88
CA VAL A 176 -6.59 8.76 -5.11
C VAL A 176 -6.00 8.57 -6.51
N GLY A 177 -6.61 9.20 -7.54
CA GLY A 177 -6.13 9.11 -8.91
C GLY A 177 -4.71 9.68 -9.07
N GLU A 178 -4.42 10.87 -8.50
CA GLU A 178 -3.07 11.45 -8.53
C GLU A 178 -2.04 10.54 -7.85
N VAL A 179 -2.41 9.91 -6.73
CA VAL A 179 -1.51 9.01 -6.00
C VAL A 179 -1.23 7.74 -6.80
N ARG A 180 -2.26 7.12 -7.40
CA ARG A 180 -2.10 5.94 -8.26
C ARG A 180 -1.17 6.23 -9.44
N ASN A 181 -1.46 7.27 -10.21
CA ASN A 181 -0.65 7.67 -11.36
C ASN A 181 0.81 7.91 -10.98
N TRP A 182 1.03 8.60 -9.85
CA TRP A 182 2.38 8.87 -9.38
C TRP A 182 3.14 7.60 -9.02
N TYR A 183 2.49 6.59 -8.43
CA TYR A 183 3.13 5.31 -8.11
C TYR A 183 3.37 4.42 -9.34
N GLU A 184 2.62 4.60 -10.42
CA GLU A 184 2.83 3.92 -11.70
C GLU A 184 4.03 4.47 -12.48
N GLU A 185 4.40 5.73 -12.23
CA GLU A 185 5.46 6.43 -12.95
C GLU A 185 6.84 6.20 -12.32
N GLY A 186 7.88 6.15 -13.19
CA GLY A 186 9.28 6.30 -12.81
C GLY A 186 9.82 5.34 -11.74
N GLY A 187 9.13 4.23 -11.48
CA GLY A 187 9.50 3.29 -10.43
C GLY A 187 9.25 3.83 -9.01
N ASN A 188 8.34 4.78 -8.84
CA ASN A 188 8.02 5.37 -7.53
C ASN A 188 7.53 4.34 -6.51
N ALA A 189 6.87 3.27 -6.95
CA ALA A 189 6.43 2.18 -6.09
C ALA A 189 7.60 1.34 -5.55
N PHE A 190 8.68 1.21 -6.36
CA PHE A 190 9.77 0.29 -6.06
C PHE A 190 10.59 0.71 -4.84
N ASN A 191 10.74 -0.19 -3.88
CA ASN A 191 11.45 0.01 -2.61
C ASN A 191 11.05 1.32 -1.89
N CYS A 192 9.77 1.66 -1.94
CA CYS A 192 9.23 2.88 -1.37
C CYS A 192 8.74 2.65 0.06
N HIS A 193 9.10 3.54 0.98
CA HIS A 193 8.69 3.52 2.39
C HIS A 193 7.59 4.55 2.73
N CYS A 194 7.08 5.26 1.72
CA CYS A 194 6.00 6.22 1.93
C CYS A 194 4.66 5.51 2.10
N SER A 195 3.75 6.16 2.80
CA SER A 195 2.36 5.74 2.96
C SER A 195 1.42 6.92 2.76
N GLN A 196 0.13 6.66 2.76
CA GLN A 196 -0.90 7.68 2.76
C GLN A 196 -1.89 7.40 3.89
N ILE A 197 -2.50 8.47 4.39
CA ILE A 197 -3.65 8.37 5.30
C ILE A 197 -4.83 9.14 4.73
N PRO A 198 -6.05 8.61 4.84
CA PRO A 198 -7.26 9.36 4.46
C PRO A 198 -7.45 10.56 5.37
N ILE A 199 -7.78 11.71 4.79
CA ILE A 199 -8.09 12.92 5.51
C ILE A 199 -9.35 13.56 4.97
N LEU A 200 -10.28 13.89 5.86
CA LEU A 200 -11.53 14.56 5.49
C LEU A 200 -11.27 16.02 5.11
N LEU A 201 -11.96 16.45 4.07
CA LEU A 201 -11.89 17.79 3.53
C LEU A 201 -13.24 18.52 3.66
N ASN A 202 -13.18 19.80 3.93
CA ASN A 202 -14.35 20.67 3.92
C ASN A 202 -14.81 20.97 2.48
N GLU A 203 -15.84 21.79 2.32
CA GLU A 203 -16.38 22.17 1.02
C GLU A 203 -15.37 22.91 0.12
N LYS A 204 -14.38 23.55 0.72
CA LYS A 204 -13.30 24.25 0.01
C LYS A 204 -12.13 23.34 -0.38
N GLY A 205 -12.19 22.06 -0.01
CA GLY A 205 -11.10 21.11 -0.25
C GLY A 205 -9.96 21.25 0.78
N GLU A 206 -10.19 21.91 1.90
CA GLU A 206 -9.19 22.05 2.97
C GLU A 206 -9.44 21.00 4.07
N PRO A 207 -8.39 20.50 4.73
CA PRO A 207 -8.52 19.60 5.86
C PRO A 207 -9.15 20.29 7.07
N PHE A 208 -9.98 19.56 7.81
CA PHE A 208 -10.55 20.07 9.07
C PHE A 208 -9.48 20.29 10.14
N ASN A 209 -8.44 19.46 10.14
CA ASN A 209 -7.31 19.60 11.05
C ASN A 209 -6.02 19.88 10.26
N LYS A 210 -5.49 21.10 10.39
CA LYS A 210 -4.27 21.53 9.69
C LYS A 210 -2.98 21.17 10.45
N PHE A 211 -3.07 20.85 11.74
CA PHE A 211 -1.91 20.62 12.61
C PHE A 211 -0.95 19.56 12.07
N VAL A 212 -1.48 18.41 11.63
CA VAL A 212 -0.64 17.31 11.09
C VAL A 212 0.09 17.75 9.82
N ILE A 213 -0.58 18.52 8.96
CA ILE A 213 -0.01 19.01 7.70
C ILE A 213 1.09 20.02 7.95
N GLU A 214 0.86 20.95 8.87
CA GLU A 214 1.86 21.95 9.27
C GLU A 214 3.09 21.28 9.87
N LYS A 215 2.88 20.29 10.75
CA LYS A 215 3.96 19.49 11.34
C LYS A 215 4.77 18.77 10.26
N LEU A 216 4.13 18.04 9.34
CA LEU A 216 4.81 17.33 8.26
C LEU A 216 5.54 18.32 7.33
N SER A 217 4.95 19.46 7.04
CA SER A 217 5.58 20.50 6.22
C SER A 217 6.86 21.03 6.86
N LYS A 218 6.83 21.28 8.16
CA LYS A 218 8.00 21.71 8.92
C LYS A 218 9.10 20.63 8.94
N GLU A 219 8.74 19.39 9.22
CA GLU A 219 9.67 18.25 9.21
C GLU A 219 10.30 18.04 7.82
N ARG A 220 9.51 18.22 6.75
CA ARG A 220 10.02 18.17 5.38
C ARG A 220 11.07 19.26 5.12
N GLU A 221 10.79 20.49 5.51
CA GLU A 221 11.71 21.61 5.32
C GLU A 221 13.01 21.42 6.11
N GLU A 222 12.92 20.92 7.34
CA GLU A 222 14.07 20.59 8.19
C GLU A 222 14.93 19.49 7.50
N TRP A 223 14.30 18.42 7.04
CA TRP A 223 15.00 17.34 6.35
C TRP A 223 15.69 17.81 5.06
N LEU A 224 15.02 18.67 4.26
CA LEU A 224 15.61 19.22 3.03
C LEU A 224 16.82 20.11 3.32
N LYS A 225 16.78 20.89 4.40
CA LYS A 225 17.92 21.71 4.84
C LYS A 225 19.10 20.87 5.32
N GLU A 226 18.82 19.80 6.05
CA GLU A 226 19.87 18.87 6.52
C GLU A 226 20.51 18.13 5.33
N ARG A 227 19.70 17.69 4.40
CA ARG A 227 20.17 16.98 3.19
C ARG A 227 21.08 17.86 2.32
N ALA A 228 20.71 19.11 2.12
CA ALA A 228 21.52 20.06 1.33
C ALA A 228 22.93 20.26 1.91
N LYS A 229 23.07 20.21 3.25
CA LYS A 229 24.38 20.32 3.93
C LYS A 229 25.25 19.07 3.76
N THR A 230 24.65 17.91 3.46
CA THR A 230 25.37 16.65 3.32
C THR A 230 25.86 16.42 1.89
N ASP A 231 25.24 17.11 0.93
CA ASP A 231 25.59 17.04 -0.49
C ASP A 231 26.64 18.12 -0.89
N GLU A 232 27.05 19.02 0.05
CA GLU A 232 28.20 19.95 -0.03
C GLU A 232 29.48 19.28 0.51
#